data_94c73a6da4bd845a204ccc06f2071a1a
#
_entry.id   94c73a6da4bd845a204ccc06f2071a1a
#
_cell.length_a   1.000
_cell.length_b   1.000
_cell.length_c   1.000
_cell.angle_alpha   90.00
_cell.angle_beta   90.00
_cell.angle_gamma   90.00
#
_symmetry.space_group_name_H-M   'P 1'
#
loop_
_entity.id
_entity.type
_entity.pdbx_description
1 polymer ?
#
loop_
_entity_poly.entity_id
_entity_poly.type
_entity_poly.pdbx_seq_one_letter_code
_entity_poly.pdbx_strand_id
1 'polypeptide(L)'
;MFLWNVRADAGADAARRILDALNRIRDEPVAALSWSLGADVPPPGSEDSGGRWQYGLVCDYESWEQLQAYYSTPDHAAVVEEIVPLIADRAVCDFES
;
A
#
# COMPACT_ATOMS: atom_id res chain seq x y z
N MET A 1 -5.97 -4.83 -2.61
CA MET A 1 -6.01 -3.34 -2.46
C MET A 1 -5.59 -2.97 -1.05
N PHE A 2 -4.69 -2.01 -0.95
CA PHE A 2 -4.19 -1.51 0.32
C PHE A 2 -4.34 0.01 0.33
N LEU A 3 -5.01 0.54 1.35
CA LEU A 3 -5.25 1.97 1.50
C LEU A 3 -4.68 2.42 2.85
N TRP A 4 -4.09 3.61 2.89
CA TRP A 4 -3.52 4.09 4.14
C TRP A 4 -3.48 5.60 4.26
N ASN A 5 -3.38 6.06 5.51
CA ASN A 5 -3.11 7.43 5.88
C ASN A 5 -1.79 7.48 6.64
N VAL A 6 -0.99 8.48 6.36
CA VAL A 6 0.31 8.67 7.01
C VAL A 6 0.11 9.40 8.33
N ARG A 7 0.85 8.99 9.37
CA ARG A 7 0.83 9.68 10.67
C ARG A 7 1.33 11.11 10.52
N ALA A 8 0.62 12.04 11.15
CA ALA A 8 0.99 13.46 11.09
C ALA A 8 2.36 13.72 11.74
N ASP A 9 2.75 12.88 12.72
CA ASP A 9 3.99 13.04 13.47
C ASP A 9 5.14 12.19 12.94
N ALA A 10 4.97 11.55 11.77
CA ALA A 10 5.98 10.61 11.24
C ALA A 10 7.12 11.31 10.48
N GLY A 11 7.05 12.62 10.26
CA GLY A 11 8.06 13.37 9.54
C GLY A 11 7.67 13.69 8.09
N ALA A 12 8.36 14.65 7.49
CA ALA A 12 8.02 15.17 6.17
C ALA A 12 8.25 14.16 5.05
N ASP A 13 9.12 13.17 5.25
CA ASP A 13 9.49 12.17 4.24
C ASP A 13 8.76 10.84 4.42
N ALA A 14 7.85 10.73 5.40
CA ALA A 14 7.19 9.47 5.72
C ALA A 14 6.42 8.90 4.54
N ALA A 15 5.66 9.72 3.81
CA ALA A 15 4.91 9.28 2.64
C ALA A 15 5.82 8.67 1.58
N ARG A 16 6.93 9.34 1.26
CA ARG A 16 7.88 8.84 0.27
C ARG A 16 8.53 7.53 0.73
N ARG A 17 8.87 7.42 2.02
CA ARG A 17 9.45 6.20 2.56
C ARG A 17 8.52 5.00 2.40
N ILE A 18 7.23 5.20 2.62
CA ILE A 18 6.23 4.15 2.42
C ILE A 18 6.16 3.75 0.94
N LEU A 19 6.08 4.72 0.04
CA LEU A 19 6.02 4.45 -1.40
C LEU A 19 7.27 3.71 -1.89
N ASP A 20 8.45 4.14 -1.45
CA ASP A 20 9.71 3.49 -1.83
C ASP A 20 9.79 2.06 -1.31
N ALA A 21 9.35 1.84 -0.07
CA ALA A 21 9.35 0.49 0.52
C ALA A 21 8.44 -0.46 -0.27
N LEU A 22 7.24 -0.02 -0.62
CA LEU A 22 6.30 -0.83 -1.39
C LEU A 22 6.83 -1.11 -2.79
N ASN A 23 7.45 -0.14 -3.45
CA ASN A 23 8.01 -0.34 -4.78
C ASN A 23 9.19 -1.32 -4.79
N ARG A 24 9.92 -1.46 -3.68
CA ARG A 24 11.04 -2.41 -3.60
C ARG A 24 10.58 -3.86 -3.70
N ILE A 25 9.35 -4.18 -3.29
CA ILE A 25 8.84 -5.55 -3.29
C ILE A 25 7.87 -5.82 -4.43
N ARG A 26 7.76 -4.90 -5.38
CA ARG A 26 6.80 -5.01 -6.48
C ARG A 26 6.98 -6.28 -7.31
N ASP A 27 8.21 -6.60 -7.64
CA ASP A 27 8.53 -7.68 -8.58
C ASP A 27 9.17 -8.91 -7.91
N GLU A 28 9.60 -8.78 -6.68
CA GLU A 28 10.40 -9.79 -6.00
C GLU A 28 9.89 -10.00 -4.56
N PRO A 29 9.91 -11.23 -4.05
CA PRO A 29 10.24 -12.50 -4.74
C PRO A 29 9.06 -13.08 -5.53
N VAL A 30 7.86 -12.52 -5.38
CA VAL A 30 6.66 -12.96 -6.09
C VAL A 30 6.15 -11.79 -6.92
N ALA A 31 6.27 -11.90 -8.24
CA ALA A 31 5.90 -10.83 -9.16
C ALA A 31 4.40 -10.66 -9.24
N ALA A 32 3.94 -9.41 -9.14
CA ALA A 32 2.55 -9.04 -9.40
C ALA A 32 2.30 -8.96 -10.90
N LEU A 33 1.09 -9.28 -11.32
CA LEU A 33 0.67 -9.07 -12.72
C LEU A 33 0.52 -7.59 -13.03
N SER A 34 0.05 -6.81 -12.06
CA SER A 34 -0.06 -5.37 -12.17
C SER A 34 0.20 -4.73 -10.81
N TRP A 35 0.64 -3.49 -10.83
CA TRP A 35 1.00 -2.76 -9.62
C TRP A 35 0.75 -1.28 -9.86
N SER A 36 -0.24 -0.71 -9.16
CA SER A 36 -0.58 0.70 -9.26
C SER A 36 -0.56 1.32 -7.87
N LEU A 37 0.27 2.33 -7.70
CA LEU A 37 0.56 2.93 -6.40
C LEU A 37 0.55 4.45 -6.55
N GLY A 38 -0.18 5.14 -5.69
CA GLY A 38 -0.23 6.59 -5.79
C GLY A 38 -1.03 7.27 -4.69
N ALA A 39 -1.07 8.59 -4.79
CA ALA A 39 -1.80 9.46 -3.90
C ALA A 39 -3.24 9.68 -4.39
N ASP A 40 -4.13 9.89 -3.44
CA ASP A 40 -5.52 10.23 -3.75
C ASP A 40 -5.59 11.59 -4.47
N VAL A 41 -6.47 11.66 -5.46
CA VAL A 41 -6.77 12.91 -6.17
C VAL A 41 -8.28 13.16 -6.01
N PRO A 42 -8.68 13.98 -5.02
CA PRO A 42 -10.10 14.22 -4.79
C PRO A 42 -10.71 14.99 -5.95
N PRO A 43 -11.96 14.67 -6.34
CA PRO A 43 -12.68 15.49 -7.33
C PRO A 43 -12.88 16.91 -6.83
N PRO A 44 -12.97 17.90 -7.73
CA PRO A 44 -13.26 19.27 -7.32
C PRO A 44 -14.55 19.37 -6.48
N GLY A 45 -14.46 20.10 -5.38
CA GLY A 45 -15.59 20.29 -4.46
C GLY A 45 -15.74 19.22 -3.41
N SER A 46 -14.89 18.16 -3.41
CA SER A 46 -14.97 17.07 -2.45
C SER A 46 -13.76 16.98 -1.52
N GLU A 47 -12.91 17.98 -1.52
CA GLU A 47 -11.65 17.98 -0.77
C GLU A 47 -11.86 17.85 0.73
N ASP A 48 -12.99 18.31 1.23
CA ASP A 48 -13.33 18.28 2.65
C ASP A 48 -14.17 17.07 3.05
N SER A 49 -14.42 16.14 2.14
CA SER A 49 -15.17 14.94 2.48
C SER A 49 -14.33 14.08 3.43
N GLY A 50 -14.80 13.91 4.66
CA GLY A 50 -14.09 13.11 5.66
C GLY A 50 -14.01 11.63 5.26
N GLY A 51 -13.05 10.92 5.84
CA GLY A 51 -12.92 9.48 5.66
C GLY A 51 -12.21 9.03 4.39
N ARG A 52 -11.65 9.93 3.61
CA ARG A 52 -10.88 9.56 2.43
C ARG A 52 -9.48 9.06 2.85
N TRP A 53 -8.92 8.22 1.99
CA TRP A 53 -7.58 7.68 2.16
C TRP A 53 -6.59 8.54 1.38
N GLN A 54 -5.40 8.77 1.95
CA GLN A 54 -4.37 9.60 1.32
C GLN A 54 -3.67 8.87 0.19
N TYR A 55 -3.45 7.56 0.35
CA TYR A 55 -2.68 6.76 -0.59
C TYR A 55 -3.34 5.42 -0.82
N GLY A 56 -3.02 4.82 -1.96
CA GLY A 56 -3.52 3.50 -2.29
C GLY A 56 -2.57 2.69 -3.15
N LEU A 57 -2.63 1.38 -2.97
CA LEU A 57 -1.94 0.40 -3.80
C LEU A 57 -2.98 -0.59 -4.31
N VAL A 58 -3.04 -0.76 -5.62
CA VAL A 58 -3.83 -1.81 -6.25
C VAL A 58 -2.87 -2.73 -6.99
N CYS A 59 -2.88 -4.01 -6.67
CA CYS A 59 -2.05 -4.98 -7.36
C CYS A 59 -2.84 -6.25 -7.61
N ASP A 60 -2.48 -6.94 -8.70
CA ASP A 60 -3.11 -8.19 -9.10
C ASP A 60 -2.07 -9.30 -9.12
N TYR A 61 -2.49 -10.50 -8.70
CA TYR A 61 -1.67 -11.70 -8.73
C TYR A 61 -2.37 -12.77 -9.57
N GLU A 62 -1.59 -13.68 -10.12
CA GLU A 62 -2.08 -14.71 -11.03
C GLU A 62 -3.11 -15.63 -10.38
N SER A 63 -2.94 -15.91 -9.08
CA SER A 63 -3.81 -16.81 -8.34
C SER A 63 -3.81 -16.45 -6.86
N TRP A 64 -4.76 -17.03 -6.14
CA TRP A 64 -4.83 -16.89 -4.68
C TRP A 64 -3.56 -17.43 -4.02
N GLU A 65 -3.04 -18.53 -4.54
CA GLU A 65 -1.80 -19.13 -4.03
C GLU A 65 -0.60 -18.20 -4.21
N GLN A 66 -0.54 -17.47 -5.32
CA GLN A 66 0.53 -16.49 -5.55
C GLN A 66 0.43 -15.32 -4.57
N LEU A 67 -0.78 -14.84 -4.29
CA LEU A 67 -0.96 -13.79 -3.31
C LEU A 67 -0.53 -14.25 -1.91
N GLN A 68 -0.90 -15.47 -1.51
CA GLN A 68 -0.49 -16.02 -0.23
C GLN A 68 1.04 -16.21 -0.16
N ALA A 69 1.65 -16.63 -1.26
CA ALA A 69 3.10 -16.75 -1.34
C ALA A 69 3.78 -15.39 -1.11
N TYR A 70 3.24 -14.33 -1.72
CA TYR A 70 3.72 -12.97 -1.51
C TYR A 70 3.65 -12.56 -0.03
N TYR A 71 2.51 -12.79 0.62
CA TYR A 71 2.34 -12.43 2.03
C TYR A 71 3.27 -13.21 2.96
N SER A 72 3.72 -14.39 2.54
CA SER A 72 4.57 -15.27 3.37
C SER A 72 6.06 -14.98 3.21
N THR A 73 6.44 -14.05 2.34
CA THR A 73 7.85 -13.76 2.09
C THR A 73 8.47 -12.96 3.23
N PRO A 74 9.76 -13.19 3.55
CA PRO A 74 10.49 -12.33 4.49
C PRO A 74 10.54 -10.87 4.04
N ASP A 75 10.57 -10.63 2.72
CA ASP A 75 10.62 -9.28 2.16
C ASP A 75 9.34 -8.50 2.47
N HIS A 76 8.18 -9.16 2.36
CA HIS A 76 6.91 -8.56 2.75
C HIS A 76 6.90 -8.21 4.24
N ALA A 77 7.34 -9.14 5.09
CA ALA A 77 7.41 -8.91 6.54
C ALA A 77 8.32 -7.72 6.88
N ALA A 78 9.46 -7.61 6.20
CA ALA A 78 10.40 -6.51 6.44
C ALA A 78 9.79 -5.16 6.05
N VAL A 79 9.06 -5.10 4.94
CA VAL A 79 8.38 -3.88 4.51
C VAL A 79 7.28 -3.51 5.49
N VAL A 80 6.48 -4.46 5.95
CA VAL A 80 5.44 -4.22 6.95
C VAL A 80 6.04 -3.60 8.21
N GLU A 81 7.15 -4.15 8.72
CA GLU A 81 7.83 -3.59 9.89
C GLU A 81 8.32 -2.16 9.66
N GLU A 82 8.74 -1.85 8.44
CA GLU A 82 9.24 -0.52 8.10
C GLU A 82 8.12 0.52 8.00
N ILE A 83 6.98 0.16 7.38
CA ILE A 83 5.95 1.14 7.06
C ILE A 83 4.86 1.29 8.12
N VAL A 84 4.54 0.23 8.87
CA VAL A 84 3.45 0.29 9.86
C VAL A 84 3.63 1.40 10.90
N PRO A 85 4.85 1.64 11.43
CA PRO A 85 5.05 2.75 12.37
C PRO A 85 4.78 4.13 11.77
N LEU A 86 4.75 4.26 10.44
CA LEU A 86 4.52 5.53 9.75
C LEU A 86 3.05 5.74 9.39
N ILE A 87 2.21 4.73 9.58
CA ILE A 87 0.82 4.71 9.14
C ILE A 87 -0.11 4.97 10.33
N ALA A 88 -1.05 5.91 10.15
CA ALA A 88 -2.09 6.19 11.14
C ALA A 88 -3.25 5.19 11.04
N ASP A 89 -3.77 5.02 9.82
CA ASP A 89 -4.89 4.14 9.52
C ASP A 89 -4.62 3.36 8.25
N ARG A 90 -5.14 2.14 8.15
CA ARG A 90 -4.98 1.31 6.96
C ARG A 90 -6.19 0.41 6.76
N ALA A 91 -6.39 0.02 5.50
CA ALA A 91 -7.42 -0.95 5.12
C ALA A 91 -6.86 -1.85 4.04
N VAL A 92 -7.20 -3.13 4.10
CA VAL A 92 -6.80 -4.12 3.09
C VAL A 92 -8.06 -4.84 2.62
N CYS A 93 -8.17 -5.01 1.32
CA CYS A 93 -9.25 -5.79 0.72
C CYS A 93 -8.68 -6.65 -0.42
N ASP A 94 -8.74 -7.95 -0.26
CA ASP A 94 -8.29 -8.92 -1.26
C ASP A 94 -9.50 -9.68 -1.77
N PHE A 95 -9.64 -9.78 -3.09
CA PHE A 95 -10.78 -10.46 -3.68
C PHE A 95 -10.40 -11.07 -5.03
N GLU A 96 -11.16 -12.10 -5.43
CA GLU A 96 -11.07 -12.68 -6.75
C GLU A 96 -12.11 -12.03 -7.66
N SER A 97 -11.71 -11.75 -8.88
CA SER A 97 -12.59 -11.17 -9.88
C SER A 97 -12.75 -12.06 -11.11
#